data_cd9e9d0b5095175d6f428e8dd47678ec
#
_entry.id   cd9e9d0b5095175d6f428e8dd47678ec
#
_cell.length_a   1.000
_cell.length_b   1.000
_cell.length_c   1.000
_cell.angle_alpha   90.00
_cell.angle_beta   90.00
_cell.angle_gamma   90.00
#
_symmetry.space_group_name_H-M   'P 1'
#
loop_
_entity.id
_entity.type
_entity.pdbx_description
1 polymer ?
#
loop_
_entity_poly.entity_id
_entity_poly.type
_entity_poly.pdbx_seq_one_letter_code
_entity_poly.pdbx_strand_id
1 'polypeptide(L)'
;MAEPTPRDTLLDHAYEIADKYGLAALSVRGLASDCNVSVGTIYNHFASKGELTTATTALYFKRAFYTDFCHPTKGECYLDFCKRMFDSMEKTIHHFREHWLKDSEALPTAEKTIARFREEKQFNHICEGMIIIFKNDPSIRHNLPSHVTAEAVSKFTLRNIIAELRSEQPDCSLLFTMLERTLYEQ
;
A
#
# COMPACT_ATOMS: atom_id res chain seq x y z
N MET A 1 -6.53 -23.19 8.04
CA MET A 1 -6.57 -21.74 8.26
C MET A 1 -6.76 -21.53 9.75
N ALA A 2 -5.90 -20.72 10.40
CA ALA A 2 -6.11 -20.40 11.81
C ALA A 2 -7.40 -19.58 11.94
N GLU A 3 -8.19 -19.84 13.00
CA GLU A 3 -9.34 -18.98 13.33
C GLU A 3 -8.86 -17.54 13.52
N PRO A 4 -9.60 -16.55 12.99
CA PRO A 4 -9.21 -15.15 13.19
C PRO A 4 -9.19 -14.83 14.68
N THR A 5 -8.13 -14.17 15.13
CA THR A 5 -8.05 -13.70 16.52
C THR A 5 -9.19 -12.70 16.78
N PRO A 6 -9.68 -12.59 18.02
CA PRO A 6 -10.71 -11.59 18.35
C PRO A 6 -10.35 -10.17 17.87
N ARG A 7 -9.05 -9.82 17.90
CA ARG A 7 -8.55 -8.54 17.38
C ARG A 7 -8.75 -8.40 15.87
N ASP A 8 -8.49 -9.44 15.11
CA ASP A 8 -8.63 -9.40 13.64
C ASP A 8 -10.09 -9.29 13.23
N THR A 9 -11.00 -9.99 13.93
CA THR A 9 -12.44 -9.87 13.72
C THR A 9 -12.93 -8.45 13.99
N LEU A 10 -12.51 -7.83 15.11
CA LEU A 10 -12.85 -6.44 15.42
C LEU A 10 -12.30 -5.47 14.36
N LEU A 11 -11.11 -5.75 13.85
CA LEU A 11 -10.48 -4.92 12.83
C LEU A 11 -11.18 -5.06 11.47
N ASP A 12 -11.68 -6.25 11.13
CA ASP A 12 -12.50 -6.47 9.93
C ASP A 12 -13.81 -5.71 9.98
N HIS A 13 -14.53 -5.73 11.10
CA HIS A 13 -15.73 -4.90 11.29
C HIS A 13 -15.42 -3.40 11.24
N ALA A 14 -14.31 -2.97 11.84
CA ALA A 14 -13.89 -1.57 11.76
C ALA A 14 -13.58 -1.15 10.32
N TYR A 15 -12.99 -2.05 9.51
CA TYR A 15 -12.79 -1.85 8.09
C TYR A 15 -14.11 -1.68 7.34
N GLU A 16 -15.10 -2.56 7.56
CA GLU A 16 -16.41 -2.50 6.91
C GLU A 16 -17.15 -1.19 7.22
N ILE A 17 -17.08 -0.71 8.48
CA ILE A 17 -17.64 0.59 8.85
C ILE A 17 -16.95 1.73 8.08
N ALA A 18 -15.61 1.72 8.05
CA ALA A 18 -14.84 2.77 7.39
C ALA A 18 -15.00 2.74 5.87
N ASP A 19 -15.10 1.57 5.27
CA ASP A 19 -15.30 1.39 3.83
C ASP A 19 -16.68 1.90 3.38
N LYS A 20 -17.69 1.69 4.20
CA LYS A 20 -19.07 2.10 3.89
C LYS A 20 -19.36 3.57 4.22
N TYR A 21 -18.81 4.09 5.31
CA TYR A 21 -19.21 5.37 5.89
C TYR A 21 -18.05 6.36 6.10
N GLY A 22 -16.83 5.99 5.75
CA GLY A 22 -15.61 6.77 5.99
C GLY A 22 -15.06 6.61 7.42
N LEU A 23 -13.80 7.01 7.61
CA LEU A 23 -13.12 6.92 8.92
C LEU A 23 -13.76 7.79 10.00
N ALA A 24 -14.44 8.87 9.64
CA ALA A 24 -15.16 9.73 10.58
C ALA A 24 -16.25 8.97 11.34
N ALA A 25 -16.92 8.00 10.68
CA ALA A 25 -17.96 7.19 11.28
C ALA A 25 -17.43 6.14 12.28
N LEU A 26 -16.12 5.83 12.22
CA LEU A 26 -15.53 4.85 13.11
C LEU A 26 -15.47 5.35 14.55
N SER A 27 -16.18 4.69 15.45
CA SER A 27 -16.16 4.97 16.87
C SER A 27 -16.03 3.70 17.70
N VAL A 28 -15.36 3.80 18.85
CA VAL A 28 -15.18 2.65 19.77
C VAL A 28 -16.51 2.10 20.25
N ARG A 29 -17.48 3.00 20.53
CA ARG A 29 -18.84 2.59 20.98
C ARG A 29 -19.65 1.94 19.87
N GLY A 30 -19.58 2.51 18.65
CA GLY A 30 -20.25 1.93 17.46
C GLY A 30 -19.72 0.54 17.17
N LEU A 31 -18.39 0.39 17.10
CA LEU A 31 -17.75 -0.91 16.87
C LEU A 31 -18.11 -1.93 17.95
N ALA A 32 -18.13 -1.54 19.23
CA ALA A 32 -18.54 -2.43 20.32
C ALA A 32 -19.98 -2.90 20.17
N SER A 33 -20.89 -2.00 19.78
CA SER A 33 -22.29 -2.33 19.51
C SER A 33 -22.43 -3.29 18.33
N ASP A 34 -21.76 -3.02 17.20
CA ASP A 34 -21.84 -3.81 15.98
C ASP A 34 -21.27 -5.22 16.18
N CYS A 35 -20.21 -5.34 16.97
CA CYS A 35 -19.60 -6.64 17.31
C CYS A 35 -20.28 -7.33 18.51
N ASN A 36 -21.29 -6.73 19.14
CA ASN A 36 -21.96 -7.24 20.34
C ASN A 36 -20.98 -7.54 21.49
N VAL A 37 -20.02 -6.65 21.73
CA VAL A 37 -19.03 -6.74 22.81
C VAL A 37 -19.05 -5.48 23.70
N SER A 38 -18.39 -5.54 24.85
CA SER A 38 -18.22 -4.37 25.70
C SER A 38 -17.22 -3.36 25.11
N VAL A 39 -17.38 -2.07 25.43
CA VAL A 39 -16.38 -1.03 25.10
C VAL A 39 -15.01 -1.38 25.70
N GLY A 40 -14.99 -1.98 26.91
CA GLY A 40 -13.78 -2.48 27.54
C GLY A 40 -13.07 -3.55 26.70
N THR A 41 -13.83 -4.43 26.02
CA THR A 41 -13.26 -5.42 25.11
C THR A 41 -12.50 -4.76 23.95
N ILE A 42 -13.06 -3.67 23.39
CA ILE A 42 -12.36 -2.92 22.33
C ILE A 42 -11.05 -2.31 22.86
N TYR A 43 -11.09 -1.71 24.06
CA TYR A 43 -9.89 -1.11 24.67
C TYR A 43 -8.82 -2.13 25.06
N ASN A 44 -9.17 -3.39 25.28
CA ASN A 44 -8.20 -4.46 25.51
C ASN A 44 -7.37 -4.77 24.23
N HIS A 45 -7.90 -4.46 23.04
CA HIS A 45 -7.25 -4.72 21.76
C HIS A 45 -6.65 -3.47 21.11
N PHE A 46 -7.20 -2.29 21.40
CA PHE A 46 -6.78 -0.99 20.85
C PHE A 46 -6.78 0.03 21.98
N ALA A 47 -5.60 0.49 22.39
CA ALA A 47 -5.43 1.38 23.53
C ALA A 47 -6.13 2.74 23.38
N SER A 48 -6.50 3.12 22.16
CA SER A 48 -7.20 4.38 21.87
C SER A 48 -7.98 4.31 20.54
N LYS A 49 -8.91 5.28 20.34
CA LYS A 49 -9.55 5.49 19.03
C LYS A 49 -8.49 5.72 17.93
N GLY A 50 -7.42 6.45 18.24
CA GLY A 50 -6.34 6.72 17.30
C GLY A 50 -5.62 5.43 16.87
N GLU A 51 -5.38 4.50 17.78
CA GLU A 51 -4.80 3.19 17.45
C GLU A 51 -5.75 2.35 16.58
N LEU A 52 -7.04 2.30 16.92
CA LEU A 52 -8.06 1.63 16.11
C LEU A 52 -8.08 2.21 14.68
N THR A 53 -8.15 3.54 14.55
CA THR A 53 -8.13 4.21 13.25
C THR A 53 -6.85 3.90 12.45
N THR A 54 -5.69 3.92 13.12
CA THR A 54 -4.40 3.59 12.49
C THR A 54 -4.37 2.15 12.00
N ALA A 55 -4.84 1.21 12.81
CA ALA A 55 -4.88 -0.21 12.46
C ALA A 55 -5.84 -0.47 11.29
N THR A 56 -7.02 0.18 11.30
CA THR A 56 -8.01 0.08 10.21
C THR A 56 -7.47 0.64 8.89
N THR A 57 -6.78 1.79 8.94
CA THR A 57 -6.12 2.39 7.78
C THR A 57 -4.99 1.47 7.25
N ALA A 58 -4.20 0.89 8.15
CA ALA A 58 -3.16 -0.06 7.76
C ALA A 58 -3.75 -1.32 7.08
N LEU A 59 -4.90 -1.80 7.55
CA LEU A 59 -5.60 -2.92 6.92
C LEU A 59 -6.11 -2.56 5.51
N TYR A 60 -6.62 -1.32 5.32
CA TYR A 60 -7.02 -0.82 3.99
C TYR A 60 -5.87 -0.95 2.98
N PHE A 61 -4.73 -0.36 3.28
CA PHE A 61 -3.57 -0.42 2.39
C PHE A 61 -3.02 -1.84 2.23
N LYS A 62 -3.02 -2.64 3.31
CA LYS A 62 -2.61 -4.05 3.22
C LYS A 62 -3.50 -4.83 2.23
N ARG A 63 -4.81 -4.68 2.29
CA ARG A 63 -5.75 -5.36 1.39
C ARG A 63 -5.58 -4.90 -0.05
N ALA A 64 -5.55 -3.58 -0.28
CA ALA A 64 -5.40 -3.01 -1.61
C ALA A 64 -4.09 -3.45 -2.28
N PHE A 65 -2.98 -3.42 -1.55
CA PHE A 65 -1.68 -3.74 -2.12
C PHE A 65 -1.41 -5.25 -2.25
N TYR A 66 -1.99 -6.07 -1.38
CA TYR A 66 -1.82 -7.52 -1.48
C TYR A 66 -2.50 -8.10 -2.72
N THR A 67 -3.63 -7.54 -3.10
CA THR A 67 -4.40 -8.03 -4.25
C THR A 67 -3.73 -7.72 -5.58
N ASP A 68 -3.12 -6.54 -5.72
CA ASP A 68 -2.67 -6.02 -7.01
C ASP A 68 -1.18 -6.27 -7.31
N PHE A 69 -0.33 -6.44 -6.27
CA PHE A 69 1.13 -6.48 -6.45
C PHE A 69 1.77 -7.85 -6.31
N CYS A 70 1.04 -8.84 -5.79
CA CYS A 70 1.62 -10.17 -5.55
C CYS A 70 1.58 -11.09 -6.79
N HIS A 71 0.94 -10.66 -7.89
CA HIS A 71 0.78 -11.51 -9.07
C HIS A 71 1.20 -10.78 -10.35
N PRO A 72 2.46 -10.99 -10.82
CA PRO A 72 2.85 -10.51 -12.15
C PRO A 72 1.97 -11.17 -13.21
N THR A 73 1.51 -10.39 -14.18
CA THR A 73 0.79 -10.91 -15.34
C THR A 73 1.76 -11.73 -16.17
N LYS A 74 1.34 -12.90 -16.65
CA LYS A 74 2.22 -13.78 -17.43
C LYS A 74 2.81 -13.05 -18.64
N GLY A 75 4.13 -12.93 -18.70
CA GLY A 75 4.85 -12.26 -19.78
C GLY A 75 4.93 -10.74 -19.63
N GLU A 76 4.53 -10.18 -18.50
CA GLU A 76 4.66 -8.75 -18.20
C GLU A 76 6.14 -8.37 -18.05
N CYS A 77 6.61 -7.34 -18.77
CA CYS A 77 7.95 -6.83 -18.60
C CYS A 77 8.07 -5.98 -17.31
N TYR A 78 9.29 -5.78 -16.82
CA TYR A 78 9.53 -5.03 -15.59
C TYR A 78 8.98 -3.60 -15.64
N LEU A 79 9.12 -2.93 -16.77
CA LEU A 79 8.63 -1.55 -16.94
C LEU A 79 7.11 -1.48 -16.88
N ASP A 80 6.40 -2.40 -17.56
CA ASP A 80 4.94 -2.42 -17.54
C ASP A 80 4.39 -2.76 -16.17
N PHE A 81 5.06 -3.67 -15.46
CA PHE A 81 4.75 -3.93 -14.05
C PHE A 81 4.90 -2.67 -13.18
N CYS A 82 5.98 -1.89 -13.34
CA CYS A 82 6.19 -0.66 -12.58
C CYS A 82 5.11 0.40 -12.88
N LYS A 83 4.71 0.54 -14.16
CA LYS A 83 3.63 1.45 -14.55
C LYS A 83 2.30 1.03 -13.92
N ARG A 84 1.93 -0.24 -14.06
CA ARG A 84 0.70 -0.79 -13.47
C ARG A 84 0.69 -0.66 -11.95
N MET A 85 1.83 -0.89 -11.29
CA MET A 85 1.98 -0.71 -9.85
C MET A 85 1.76 0.74 -9.44
N PHE A 86 2.32 1.71 -10.17
CA PHE A 86 2.11 3.14 -9.93
C PHE A 86 0.63 3.50 -10.07
N ASP A 87 -0.01 3.12 -11.18
CA ASP A 87 -1.44 3.42 -11.45
C ASP A 87 -2.36 2.84 -10.37
N SER A 88 -2.07 1.64 -9.91
CA SER A 88 -2.86 0.99 -8.85
C SER A 88 -2.67 1.68 -7.50
N MET A 89 -1.43 2.05 -7.16
CA MET A 89 -1.14 2.81 -5.94
C MET A 89 -1.80 4.19 -5.96
N GLU A 90 -1.74 4.89 -7.07
CA GLU A 90 -2.37 6.20 -7.24
C GLU A 90 -3.89 6.10 -7.04
N LYS A 91 -4.55 5.18 -7.74
CA LYS A 91 -6.00 4.92 -7.59
C LYS A 91 -6.38 4.59 -6.14
N THR A 92 -5.59 3.76 -5.48
CA THR A 92 -5.81 3.37 -4.08
C THR A 92 -5.72 4.58 -3.15
N ILE A 93 -4.69 5.43 -3.33
CA ILE A 93 -4.50 6.62 -2.51
C ILE A 93 -5.59 7.66 -2.79
N HIS A 94 -5.97 7.84 -4.06
CA HIS A 94 -7.05 8.73 -4.45
C HIS A 94 -8.39 8.29 -3.83
N HIS A 95 -8.76 7.01 -3.97
CA HIS A 95 -9.95 6.44 -3.36
C HIS A 95 -9.95 6.61 -1.83
N PHE A 96 -8.79 6.38 -1.18
CA PHE A 96 -8.66 6.57 0.26
C PHE A 96 -8.93 8.02 0.67
N ARG A 97 -8.35 8.99 -0.05
CA ARG A 97 -8.55 10.42 0.24
C ARG A 97 -10.01 10.84 0.07
N GLU A 98 -10.66 10.40 -1.00
CA GLU A 98 -12.02 10.83 -1.33
C GLU A 98 -13.12 10.15 -0.52
N HIS A 99 -12.94 8.87 -0.18
CA HIS A 99 -14.00 8.08 0.46
C HIS A 99 -13.73 7.86 1.95
N TRP A 100 -12.49 7.53 2.30
CA TRP A 100 -12.15 7.19 3.68
C TRP A 100 -11.84 8.40 4.55
N LEU A 101 -11.20 9.44 3.99
CA LEU A 101 -10.85 10.66 4.72
C LEU A 101 -11.91 11.76 4.62
N LYS A 102 -12.95 11.59 3.81
CA LYS A 102 -14.01 12.57 3.69
C LYS A 102 -14.58 12.91 5.07
N ASP A 103 -14.61 14.18 5.38
CA ASP A 103 -15.12 14.73 6.66
C ASP A 103 -14.34 14.22 7.91
N SER A 104 -13.10 13.77 7.77
CA SER A 104 -12.31 13.20 8.85
C SER A 104 -11.28 14.18 9.42
N GLU A 105 -11.33 14.42 10.73
CA GLU A 105 -10.24 15.03 11.52
C GLU A 105 -9.03 14.07 11.67
N ALA A 106 -9.11 12.85 11.13
CA ALA A 106 -8.07 11.83 11.21
C ALA A 106 -6.95 11.98 10.19
N LEU A 107 -6.94 13.04 9.37
CA LEU A 107 -5.89 13.35 8.39
C LEU A 107 -4.47 13.17 8.94
N PRO A 108 -4.09 13.73 10.10
CA PRO A 108 -2.74 13.57 10.62
C PRO A 108 -2.38 12.12 10.97
N THR A 109 -3.36 11.32 11.39
CA THR A 109 -3.18 9.91 11.75
C THR A 109 -3.07 9.04 10.50
N ALA A 110 -3.89 9.32 9.48
CA ALA A 110 -3.84 8.63 8.20
C ALA A 110 -2.56 8.93 7.42
N GLU A 111 -2.12 10.20 7.39
CA GLU A 111 -0.82 10.59 6.81
C GLU A 111 0.36 9.92 7.52
N LYS A 112 0.32 9.82 8.85
CA LYS A 112 1.30 9.05 9.62
C LYS A 112 1.27 7.56 9.27
N THR A 113 0.11 6.99 8.99
CA THR A 113 -0.02 5.58 8.58
C THR A 113 0.50 5.36 7.16
N ILE A 114 0.18 6.26 6.22
CA ILE A 114 0.78 6.28 4.88
C ILE A 114 2.31 6.43 4.99
N ALA A 115 2.79 7.27 5.92
CA ALA A 115 4.22 7.41 6.19
C ALA A 115 4.86 6.16 6.84
N ARG A 116 4.11 5.45 7.70
CA ARG A 116 4.52 4.15 8.29
C ARG A 116 4.42 2.98 7.31
N PHE A 117 3.70 3.11 6.22
CA PHE A 117 3.76 2.17 5.10
C PHE A 117 5.17 2.05 4.51
N ARG A 118 6.07 2.96 4.90
CA ARG A 118 7.53 2.87 4.76
C ARG A 118 8.18 1.85 5.68
N GLU A 119 7.42 1.19 6.57
CA GLU A 119 8.04 0.19 7.45
C GLU A 119 8.76 -0.84 6.59
N GLU A 120 10.03 -0.95 6.84
CA GLU A 120 11.06 -1.68 6.11
C GLU A 120 10.61 -3.04 5.59
N LYS A 121 9.72 -3.71 6.31
CA LYS A 121 9.23 -5.04 5.94
C LYS A 121 8.35 -5.03 4.68
N GLN A 122 7.41 -4.08 4.57
CA GLN A 122 6.50 -4.03 3.39
C GLN A 122 7.23 -3.49 2.17
N PHE A 123 8.08 -2.46 2.36
CA PHE A 123 8.96 -1.98 1.32
C PHE A 123 9.86 -3.09 0.77
N ASN A 124 10.49 -3.86 1.66
CA ASN A 124 11.36 -4.97 1.27
C ASN A 124 10.58 -6.06 0.53
N HIS A 125 9.38 -6.41 0.98
CA HIS A 125 8.55 -7.42 0.31
C HIS A 125 8.16 -7.01 -1.12
N ILE A 126 7.75 -5.74 -1.33
CA ILE A 126 7.47 -5.22 -2.68
C ILE A 126 8.75 -5.22 -3.53
N CYS A 127 9.88 -4.76 -2.96
CA CYS A 127 11.17 -4.80 -3.65
C CYS A 127 11.58 -6.21 -4.08
N GLU A 128 11.38 -7.22 -3.23
CA GLU A 128 11.67 -8.62 -3.54
C GLU A 128 10.84 -9.10 -4.74
N GLY A 129 9.55 -8.78 -4.77
CA GLY A 129 8.69 -9.06 -5.92
C GLY A 129 9.18 -8.39 -7.20
N MET A 130 9.53 -7.11 -7.14
CA MET A 130 10.10 -6.36 -8.27
C MET A 130 11.42 -6.97 -8.77
N ILE A 131 12.30 -7.39 -7.88
CA ILE A 131 13.57 -8.04 -8.21
C ILE A 131 13.33 -9.35 -8.98
N ILE A 132 12.35 -10.14 -8.57
CA ILE A 132 12.00 -11.40 -9.25
C ILE A 132 11.50 -11.10 -10.67
N ILE A 133 10.65 -10.10 -10.85
CA ILE A 133 10.14 -9.71 -12.17
C ILE A 133 11.27 -9.19 -13.04
N PHE A 134 12.16 -8.33 -12.53
CA PHE A 134 13.33 -7.84 -13.24
C PHE A 134 14.21 -8.98 -13.74
N LYS A 135 14.53 -9.96 -12.88
CA LYS A 135 15.39 -11.10 -13.22
C LYS A 135 14.75 -12.06 -14.23
N ASN A 136 13.43 -12.09 -14.32
CA ASN A 136 12.67 -12.92 -15.24
C ASN A 136 12.24 -12.20 -16.53
N ASP A 137 12.56 -10.93 -16.69
CA ASP A 137 12.25 -10.16 -17.89
C ASP A 137 13.34 -10.38 -18.97
N PRO A 138 13.07 -11.16 -20.03
CA PRO A 138 14.04 -11.45 -21.07
C PRO A 138 14.34 -10.25 -21.99
N SER A 139 13.54 -9.19 -21.90
CA SER A 139 13.68 -7.98 -22.72
C SER A 139 14.73 -7.02 -22.18
N ILE A 140 15.15 -7.20 -20.93
CA ILE A 140 16.21 -6.39 -20.34
C ILE A 140 17.55 -6.71 -20.97
N ARG A 141 18.26 -5.69 -21.43
CA ARG A 141 19.56 -5.86 -22.09
C ARG A 141 20.61 -6.48 -21.17
N HIS A 142 21.46 -7.36 -21.75
CA HIS A 142 22.48 -8.08 -20.97
C HIS A 142 23.73 -7.27 -20.63
N ASN A 143 23.97 -6.14 -21.31
CA ASN A 143 25.16 -5.31 -21.17
C ASN A 143 24.97 -4.12 -20.24
N LEU A 144 24.18 -4.28 -19.18
CA LEU A 144 24.01 -3.25 -18.17
C LEU A 144 25.33 -2.97 -17.42
N PRO A 145 25.60 -1.69 -17.05
CA PRO A 145 26.70 -1.38 -16.15
C PRO A 145 26.60 -2.15 -14.83
N SER A 146 27.73 -2.53 -14.24
CA SER A 146 27.79 -3.40 -13.04
C SER A 146 27.01 -2.87 -11.82
N HIS A 147 26.79 -1.56 -11.74
CA HIS A 147 26.01 -0.92 -10.67
C HIS A 147 24.49 -0.89 -10.96
N VAL A 148 24.05 -1.23 -12.17
CA VAL A 148 22.65 -1.30 -12.56
C VAL A 148 22.15 -2.73 -12.32
N THR A 149 21.95 -3.07 -11.06
CA THR A 149 21.48 -4.40 -10.63
C THR A 149 19.96 -4.40 -10.41
N ALA A 150 19.33 -5.58 -10.43
CA ALA A 150 17.92 -5.75 -10.13
C ALA A 150 17.55 -5.12 -8.78
N GLU A 151 18.41 -5.29 -7.77
CA GLU A 151 18.24 -4.75 -6.43
C GLU A 151 18.32 -3.22 -6.40
N ALA A 152 19.31 -2.64 -7.08
CA ALA A 152 19.50 -1.19 -7.13
C ALA A 152 18.35 -0.51 -7.89
N VAL A 153 17.98 -1.04 -9.05
CA VAL A 153 16.90 -0.51 -9.88
C VAL A 153 15.56 -0.62 -9.17
N SER A 154 15.21 -1.78 -8.61
CA SER A 154 13.92 -1.97 -7.93
C SER A 154 13.79 -1.04 -6.71
N LYS A 155 14.84 -0.92 -5.91
CA LYS A 155 14.86 -0.02 -4.75
C LYS A 155 14.77 1.45 -5.16
N PHE A 156 15.45 1.87 -6.21
CA PHE A 156 15.38 3.22 -6.76
C PHE A 156 13.99 3.52 -7.27
N THR A 157 13.43 2.63 -8.11
CA THR A 157 12.10 2.78 -8.71
C THR A 157 11.01 2.89 -7.64
N LEU A 158 10.96 1.97 -6.68
CA LEU A 158 9.95 2.00 -5.63
C LEU A 158 10.04 3.26 -4.76
N ARG A 159 11.25 3.71 -4.43
CA ARG A 159 11.43 4.95 -3.66
C ARG A 159 10.91 6.18 -4.39
N ASN A 160 11.16 6.27 -5.70
CA ASN A 160 10.68 7.40 -6.50
C ASN A 160 9.15 7.34 -6.68
N ILE A 161 8.57 6.19 -6.96
CA ILE A 161 7.11 6.01 -7.02
C ILE A 161 6.47 6.46 -5.69
N ILE A 162 6.97 5.99 -4.55
CA ILE A 162 6.43 6.39 -3.23
C ILE A 162 6.62 7.89 -2.97
N ALA A 163 7.68 8.51 -3.47
CA ALA A 163 7.90 9.94 -3.33
C ALA A 163 6.88 10.74 -4.16
N GLU A 164 6.66 10.35 -5.40
CA GLU A 164 5.70 11.00 -6.30
C GLU A 164 4.26 10.87 -5.83
N LEU A 165 3.86 9.73 -5.31
CA LEU A 165 2.50 9.50 -4.78
C LEU A 165 2.11 10.43 -3.61
N ARG A 166 3.05 11.24 -3.09
CA ARG A 166 2.80 12.28 -2.08
C ARG A 166 2.49 13.64 -2.67
N SER A 167 2.81 13.84 -3.95
CA SER A 167 2.50 15.09 -4.64
C SER A 167 0.98 15.20 -4.83
N GLU A 168 0.51 16.42 -5.10
CA GLU A 168 -0.89 16.66 -5.46
C GLU A 168 -1.23 16.10 -6.84
N GLN A 169 -0.24 16.05 -7.71
CA GLN A 169 -0.33 15.52 -9.07
C GLN A 169 0.84 14.54 -9.30
N PRO A 170 0.70 13.27 -8.92
CA PRO A 170 1.75 12.29 -9.11
C PRO A 170 2.08 12.06 -10.59
N ASP A 171 3.35 12.17 -10.95
CA ASP A 171 3.83 11.91 -12.31
C ASP A 171 5.16 11.16 -12.31
N CYS A 172 5.14 9.90 -12.73
CA CYS A 172 6.32 9.06 -12.90
C CYS A 172 6.80 8.95 -14.36
N SER A 173 6.31 9.78 -15.28
CA SER A 173 6.66 9.70 -16.71
C SER A 173 8.16 9.81 -16.97
N LEU A 174 8.84 10.72 -16.28
CA LEU A 174 10.29 10.85 -16.38
C LEU A 174 11.00 9.59 -15.87
N LEU A 175 10.59 9.05 -14.72
CA LEU A 175 11.16 7.83 -14.15
C LEU A 175 11.01 6.66 -15.14
N PHE A 176 9.83 6.48 -15.72
CA PHE A 176 9.58 5.39 -16.66
C PHE A 176 10.36 5.55 -17.96
N THR A 177 10.50 6.79 -18.47
CA THR A 177 11.35 7.08 -19.63
C THR A 177 12.82 6.74 -19.34
N MET A 178 13.33 7.09 -18.16
CA MET A 178 14.70 6.75 -17.76
C MET A 178 14.89 5.23 -17.63
N LEU A 179 13.93 4.51 -17.06
CA LEU A 179 13.98 3.05 -16.96
C LEU A 179 13.96 2.41 -18.35
N GLU A 180 13.09 2.86 -19.25
CA GLU A 180 12.98 2.36 -20.60
C GLU A 180 14.32 2.48 -21.36
N ARG A 181 14.91 3.67 -21.37
CA ARG A 181 16.19 3.92 -22.03
C ARG A 181 17.35 3.16 -21.40
N THR A 182 17.31 3.01 -20.06
CA THR A 182 18.38 2.32 -19.34
C THR A 182 18.32 0.80 -19.53
N LEU A 183 17.13 0.23 -19.54
CA LEU A 183 16.94 -1.22 -19.46
C LEU A 183 16.73 -1.88 -20.83
N TYR A 184 16.11 -1.18 -21.80
CA TYR A 184 15.64 -1.78 -23.05
C TYR A 184 16.26 -1.18 -24.32
N GLU A 185 16.58 0.12 -24.34
CA GLU A 185 17.23 0.71 -25.53
C GLU A 185 18.71 0.29 -25.64
N GLN A 186 19.12 -0.04 -26.86
CA GLN A 186 20.54 -0.40 -27.18
C GLN A 186 21.36 0.84 -27.48
#